data_8aed77ed4b66efab7a16e0bac48f6b36
#
_entry.id   8aed77ed4b66efab7a16e0bac48f6b36
#
_cell.length_a   1.000
_cell.length_b   1.000
_cell.length_c   1.000
_cell.angle_alpha   90.00
_cell.angle_beta   90.00
_cell.angle_gamma   90.00
#
_symmetry.space_group_name_H-M   'P 1'
#
loop_
_entity.id
_entity.type
_entity.pdbx_description
1 polymer ?
#
loop_
_entity_poly.entity_id
_entity_poly.type
_entity_poly.pdbx_seq_one_letter_code
_entity_poly.pdbx_strand_id
1 'polypeptide(L)'
;KRWGLSRIRYGPQLQDECSYFGNDPPTWCTADAGNGLCNPAQNQTQFCNSSGVIVNNDPLDTSDVATPQTMRNWVGHLQQTFGSAANGGVRNYALDNEPMLWNSTHRDVHPQPLTYDEIWQRTVAYASAVKAQDPAAQVFGPVTWGYCDLFGSAADNCVDGSGREAHECKPFVKWYLGKVCEYQAQNGVRLVDVLDLHYYPQGQGVVDFSDPPNGSETATVSARRLRSL
;
A
#
# COMPACT_ATOMS: atom_id res chain seq x y z
N LYS A 1 -9.90 5.26 -9.05
CA LYS A 1 -10.21 5.57 -7.66
C LYS A 1 -9.01 5.40 -6.73
N ARG A 2 -7.99 4.71 -7.15
CA ARG A 2 -6.70 4.62 -6.47
C ARG A 2 -5.70 5.46 -7.25
N TRP A 3 -4.81 6.12 -6.57
CA TRP A 3 -3.64 6.69 -7.15
C TRP A 3 -2.44 5.89 -6.63
N GLY A 4 -1.75 5.31 -7.56
CA GLY A 4 -0.60 4.52 -7.25
C GLY A 4 0.57 5.40 -6.92
N LEU A 5 1.40 4.95 -6.05
CA LEU A 5 2.53 5.72 -5.59
C LEU A 5 3.60 5.88 -6.61
N SER A 6 3.70 5.10 -7.57
CA SER A 6 4.81 5.22 -8.47
C SER A 6 4.63 4.53 -9.80
N ARG A 7 3.54 3.85 -10.04
CA ARG A 7 3.42 3.18 -11.32
C ARG A 7 2.02 3.09 -11.85
N ILE A 8 1.91 3.27 -13.15
CA ILE A 8 0.82 2.79 -13.95
C ILE A 8 1.27 1.42 -14.44
N ARG A 9 0.56 0.36 -14.08
CA ARG A 9 0.84 -0.95 -14.61
C ARG A 9 0.23 -1.05 -16.00
N TYR A 10 1.07 -1.29 -16.99
CA TYR A 10 0.63 -1.75 -18.30
C TYR A 10 0.67 -3.27 -18.31
N GLY A 11 -0.41 -3.82 -18.66
CA GLY A 11 -0.60 -5.24 -18.66
C GLY A 11 -1.55 -5.70 -17.58
N PRO A 12 -2.03 -6.92 -17.65
CA PRO A 12 -2.94 -7.42 -16.66
C PRO A 12 -2.27 -7.34 -15.29
N GLN A 13 -3.01 -6.87 -14.31
CA GLN A 13 -2.59 -6.87 -12.90
C GLN A 13 -2.05 -8.23 -12.43
N LEU A 14 -2.37 -9.24 -13.16
CA LEU A 14 -1.93 -10.62 -13.02
C LEU A 14 -0.42 -10.83 -13.21
N GLN A 15 0.33 -9.84 -13.68
CA GLN A 15 1.79 -9.96 -13.76
C GLN A 15 2.42 -10.09 -12.36
N ASP A 16 1.88 -9.40 -11.36
CA ASP A 16 2.32 -9.58 -9.98
C ASP A 16 1.90 -10.94 -9.41
N GLU A 17 0.88 -11.54 -9.98
CA GLU A 17 0.39 -12.85 -9.60
C GLU A 17 1.13 -13.99 -10.31
N CYS A 18 2.05 -13.69 -11.23
CA CYS A 18 2.84 -14.70 -11.91
C CYS A 18 3.61 -15.60 -10.94
N SER A 19 4.01 -15.06 -9.80
CA SER A 19 4.65 -15.82 -8.74
C SER A 19 3.72 -16.85 -8.06
N TYR A 20 2.40 -16.65 -8.13
CA TYR A 20 1.42 -17.58 -7.59
C TYR A 20 1.23 -18.82 -8.45
N PHE A 21 1.54 -18.74 -9.74
CA PHE A 21 1.42 -19.86 -10.66
C PHE A 21 2.60 -20.85 -10.57
N GLY A 22 3.56 -20.58 -9.68
CA GLY A 22 4.67 -21.49 -9.41
C GLY A 22 5.54 -21.75 -10.62
N ASN A 23 5.80 -23.03 -10.92
CA ASN A 23 6.72 -23.44 -11.99
C ASN A 23 6.10 -23.43 -13.41
N ASP A 24 4.82 -23.11 -13.53
CA ASP A 24 4.11 -23.11 -14.81
C ASP A 24 3.27 -21.83 -14.97
N PRO A 25 3.94 -20.65 -15.00
CA PRO A 25 3.23 -19.39 -15.18
C PRO A 25 2.62 -19.33 -16.57
N PRO A 26 1.44 -18.70 -16.74
CA PRO A 26 0.87 -18.45 -18.06
C PRO A 26 1.85 -17.74 -18.98
N THR A 27 1.78 -18.04 -20.27
CA THR A 27 2.70 -17.47 -21.28
C THR A 27 2.65 -15.94 -21.42
N TRP A 28 1.62 -15.30 -20.89
CA TRP A 28 1.47 -13.85 -20.84
C TRP A 28 2.13 -13.20 -19.62
N CYS A 29 2.62 -13.99 -18.68
CA CYS A 29 3.36 -13.47 -17.54
C CYS A 29 4.75 -12.99 -17.95
N THR A 30 5.11 -11.80 -17.49
CA THR A 30 6.49 -11.31 -17.56
C THR A 30 7.26 -11.85 -16.37
N ALA A 31 8.34 -12.58 -16.63
CA ALA A 31 9.07 -13.34 -15.62
C ALA A 31 9.72 -12.48 -14.53
N ASP A 32 9.97 -11.22 -14.79
CA ASP A 32 10.63 -10.23 -13.92
C ASP A 32 9.69 -9.12 -13.41
N ALA A 33 8.38 -9.20 -13.71
CA ALA A 33 7.40 -8.23 -13.22
C ALA A 33 7.05 -8.43 -11.75
N GLY A 34 6.85 -7.36 -11.02
CA GLY A 34 6.44 -7.38 -9.62
C GLY A 34 7.44 -8.09 -8.72
N ASN A 35 7.05 -9.20 -8.16
CA ASN A 35 7.94 -10.06 -7.39
C ASN A 35 8.85 -10.96 -8.27
N GLY A 36 8.55 -11.06 -9.56
CA GLY A 36 9.25 -11.88 -10.51
C GLY A 36 9.26 -13.37 -10.14
N LEU A 37 10.06 -14.15 -10.82
CA LEU A 37 10.36 -15.54 -10.48
C LEU A 37 11.48 -15.64 -9.44
N CYS A 38 11.42 -14.82 -8.39
CA CYS A 38 12.41 -14.78 -7.33
C CYS A 38 11.90 -15.51 -6.08
N ASN A 39 12.05 -16.82 -6.06
CA ASN A 39 11.75 -17.63 -4.87
C ASN A 39 12.87 -18.67 -4.66
N PRO A 40 13.94 -18.32 -3.89
CA PRO A 40 15.05 -19.23 -3.65
C PRO A 40 14.65 -20.55 -3.01
N ALA A 41 13.57 -20.57 -2.20
CA ALA A 41 13.07 -21.80 -1.58
C ALA A 41 12.48 -22.80 -2.61
N GLN A 42 12.15 -22.32 -3.81
CA GLN A 42 11.66 -23.13 -4.94
C GLN A 42 12.71 -23.22 -6.07
N ASN A 43 13.97 -22.88 -5.81
CA ASN A 43 15.04 -22.81 -6.80
C ASN A 43 14.77 -21.82 -7.95
N GLN A 44 13.92 -20.84 -7.76
CA GLN A 44 13.66 -19.78 -8.72
C GLN A 44 14.62 -18.63 -8.42
N THR A 45 15.78 -18.62 -9.05
CA THR A 45 16.85 -17.63 -8.79
C THR A 45 17.23 -16.84 -10.04
N GLN A 46 16.42 -16.90 -11.10
CA GLN A 46 16.76 -16.27 -12.38
C GLN A 46 16.91 -14.75 -12.25
N PHE A 47 16.09 -14.11 -11.42
CA PHE A 47 16.06 -12.66 -11.22
C PHE A 47 16.38 -12.25 -9.79
N CYS A 48 16.94 -13.15 -8.99
CA CYS A 48 17.37 -12.81 -7.64
C CYS A 48 18.64 -13.60 -7.23
N ASN A 49 19.35 -13.06 -6.25
CA ASN A 49 20.44 -13.76 -5.61
C ASN A 49 19.93 -14.80 -4.60
N SER A 50 20.87 -15.56 -4.01
CA SER A 50 20.56 -16.58 -3.01
C SER A 50 19.87 -16.06 -1.75
N SER A 51 19.91 -14.75 -1.51
CA SER A 51 19.22 -14.08 -0.40
C SER A 51 17.82 -13.56 -0.77
N GLY A 52 17.34 -13.82 -1.99
CA GLY A 52 16.03 -13.38 -2.45
C GLY A 52 15.96 -11.90 -2.86
N VAL A 53 17.10 -11.23 -3.00
CA VAL A 53 17.15 -9.85 -3.51
C VAL A 53 17.05 -9.88 -5.02
N ILE A 54 16.11 -9.12 -5.59
CA ILE A 54 15.94 -8.99 -7.04
C ILE A 54 17.20 -8.34 -7.64
N VAL A 55 17.72 -8.94 -8.69
CA VAL A 55 18.90 -8.47 -9.42
C VAL A 55 18.64 -8.53 -10.92
N ASN A 56 19.31 -7.65 -11.66
CA ASN A 56 19.19 -7.57 -13.13
C ASN A 56 17.76 -7.35 -13.65
N ASN A 57 16.91 -6.76 -12.84
CA ASN A 57 15.55 -6.39 -13.21
C ASN A 57 15.54 -4.92 -13.65
N ASP A 58 14.89 -4.62 -14.78
CA ASP A 58 14.55 -3.26 -15.18
C ASP A 58 13.06 -3.02 -14.90
N PRO A 59 12.70 -2.29 -13.84
CA PRO A 59 11.30 -2.07 -13.53
C PRO A 59 10.56 -1.25 -14.59
N LEU A 60 11.28 -0.59 -15.51
CA LEU A 60 10.69 0.24 -16.56
C LEU A 60 10.22 -0.57 -17.78
N ASP A 61 10.58 -1.83 -17.90
CA ASP A 61 10.06 -2.69 -18.97
C ASP A 61 8.61 -3.14 -18.71
N THR A 62 8.19 -3.11 -17.44
CA THR A 62 6.84 -3.51 -17.02
C THR A 62 6.03 -2.40 -16.35
N SER A 63 6.66 -1.26 -16.04
CA SER A 63 6.03 -0.20 -15.24
C SER A 63 6.42 1.18 -15.73
N ASP A 64 5.48 2.11 -15.70
CA ASP A 64 5.74 3.53 -15.91
C ASP A 64 5.78 4.29 -14.59
N VAL A 65 6.60 5.33 -14.55
CA VAL A 65 6.67 6.22 -13.39
C VAL A 65 5.41 7.08 -13.31
N ALA A 66 4.58 6.84 -12.31
CA ALA A 66 3.42 7.68 -12.01
C ALA A 66 3.82 8.84 -11.08
N THR A 67 4.01 10.02 -11.63
CA THR A 67 4.34 11.23 -10.87
C THR A 67 3.10 11.87 -10.22
N PRO A 68 3.25 12.80 -9.25
CA PRO A 68 2.13 13.62 -8.76
C PRO A 68 1.41 14.36 -9.89
N GLN A 69 2.13 14.81 -10.93
CA GLN A 69 1.52 15.45 -12.10
C GLN A 69 0.68 14.46 -12.91
N THR A 70 1.13 13.21 -13.05
CA THR A 70 0.34 12.15 -13.69
C THR A 70 -0.98 11.95 -12.97
N MET A 71 -0.94 11.90 -11.62
CA MET A 71 -2.16 11.76 -10.82
C MET A 71 -3.05 12.99 -10.92
N ARG A 72 -2.50 14.19 -10.94
CA ARG A 72 -3.27 15.43 -11.19
C ARG A 72 -3.99 15.38 -12.52
N ASN A 73 -3.30 14.96 -13.58
CA ASN A 73 -3.90 14.81 -14.90
C ASN A 73 -5.02 13.77 -14.91
N TRP A 74 -4.82 12.66 -14.18
CA TRP A 74 -5.85 11.63 -14.02
C TRP A 74 -7.10 12.15 -13.31
N VAL A 75 -6.94 12.89 -12.22
CA VAL A 75 -8.07 13.57 -11.54
C VAL A 75 -8.77 14.54 -12.48
N GLY A 76 -8.00 15.30 -13.26
CA GLY A 76 -8.55 16.21 -14.28
C GLY A 76 -9.37 15.47 -15.36
N HIS A 77 -8.90 14.32 -15.82
CA HIS A 77 -9.66 13.44 -16.72
C HIS A 77 -10.97 12.96 -16.10
N LEU A 78 -10.92 12.54 -14.85
CA LEU A 78 -12.13 12.11 -14.13
C LEU A 78 -13.14 13.26 -13.94
N GLN A 79 -12.66 14.48 -13.66
CA GLN A 79 -13.52 15.67 -13.58
C GLN A 79 -14.18 16.00 -14.92
N GLN A 80 -13.43 15.92 -16.03
CA GLN A 80 -13.98 16.15 -17.37
C GLN A 80 -15.05 15.13 -17.74
N THR A 81 -14.87 13.88 -17.30
CA THR A 81 -15.77 12.78 -17.66
C THR A 81 -17.02 12.71 -16.76
N PHE A 82 -16.86 12.97 -15.47
CA PHE A 82 -17.90 12.72 -14.47
C PHE A 82 -18.30 13.95 -13.65
N GLY A 83 -17.69 15.11 -13.90
CA GLY A 83 -17.83 16.29 -13.06
C GLY A 83 -16.86 16.31 -11.88
N SER A 84 -16.77 17.46 -11.19
CA SER A 84 -15.97 17.58 -9.97
C SER A 84 -16.62 16.85 -8.79
N ALA A 85 -15.86 16.61 -7.73
CA ALA A 85 -16.35 16.03 -6.48
C ALA A 85 -17.54 16.81 -5.89
N ALA A 86 -17.53 18.14 -6.01
CA ALA A 86 -18.62 19.00 -5.57
C ALA A 86 -19.89 18.83 -6.40
N ASN A 87 -19.78 18.40 -7.65
CA ASN A 87 -20.87 18.26 -8.60
C ASN A 87 -21.28 16.80 -8.86
N GLY A 88 -21.00 15.90 -7.91
CA GLY A 88 -21.40 14.49 -7.99
C GLY A 88 -20.43 13.58 -8.76
N GLY A 89 -19.26 14.09 -9.15
CA GLY A 89 -18.18 13.30 -9.77
C GLY A 89 -17.45 12.39 -8.78
N VAL A 90 -16.26 11.96 -9.16
CA VAL A 90 -15.42 11.09 -8.31
C VAL A 90 -14.95 11.88 -7.09
N ARG A 91 -15.43 11.49 -5.92
CA ARG A 91 -15.18 12.23 -4.68
C ARG A 91 -14.03 11.65 -3.86
N ASN A 92 -13.88 10.34 -3.82
CA ASN A 92 -12.99 9.65 -2.88
C ASN A 92 -11.76 9.10 -3.60
N TYR A 93 -10.58 9.45 -3.08
CA TYR A 93 -9.28 9.03 -3.59
C TYR A 93 -8.49 8.39 -2.46
N ALA A 94 -8.22 7.09 -2.55
CA ALA A 94 -7.37 6.40 -1.59
C ALA A 94 -5.90 6.49 -1.99
N LEU A 95 -5.04 6.67 -1.00
CA LEU A 95 -3.59 6.71 -1.15
C LEU A 95 -3.04 5.29 -1.28
N ASP A 96 -3.16 4.73 -2.49
CA ASP A 96 -2.77 3.36 -2.82
C ASP A 96 -3.48 2.29 -1.98
N ASN A 97 -2.81 1.20 -1.68
CA ASN A 97 -3.29 0.08 -0.88
C ASN A 97 -2.12 -0.60 -0.18
N GLU A 98 -2.18 -0.65 1.13
CA GLU A 98 -1.24 -1.37 1.97
C GLU A 98 0.24 -1.07 1.66
N PRO A 99 0.66 0.22 1.71
CA PRO A 99 2.00 0.62 1.30
C PRO A 99 3.10 -0.05 2.13
N MET A 100 2.77 -0.52 3.33
CA MET A 100 3.71 -1.24 4.19
C MET A 100 4.15 -2.60 3.62
N LEU A 101 3.44 -3.11 2.61
CA LEU A 101 3.79 -4.36 1.93
C LEU A 101 4.59 -4.18 0.63
N TRP A 102 4.88 -2.95 0.19
CA TRP A 102 5.52 -2.73 -1.12
C TRP A 102 6.84 -3.46 -1.29
N ASN A 103 7.67 -3.48 -0.26
CA ASN A 103 8.94 -4.20 -0.31
C ASN A 103 8.81 -5.73 -0.38
N SER A 104 7.61 -6.26 -0.28
CA SER A 104 7.32 -7.69 -0.45
C SER A 104 6.43 -7.99 -1.66
N THR A 105 5.54 -7.07 -2.02
CA THR A 105 4.59 -7.26 -3.12
C THR A 105 5.00 -6.55 -4.41
N HIS A 106 5.93 -5.59 -4.32
CA HIS A 106 6.39 -4.75 -5.43
C HIS A 106 7.90 -4.56 -5.37
N ARG A 107 8.62 -5.66 -5.13
CA ARG A 107 10.08 -5.65 -4.90
C ARG A 107 10.89 -5.12 -6.08
N ASP A 108 10.36 -5.23 -7.28
CA ASP A 108 10.96 -4.72 -8.51
C ASP A 108 11.10 -3.19 -8.52
N VAL A 109 10.12 -2.49 -7.99
CA VAL A 109 10.07 -1.01 -7.99
C VAL A 109 10.25 -0.40 -6.61
N HIS A 110 10.03 -1.15 -5.54
CA HIS A 110 10.16 -0.69 -4.16
C HIS A 110 10.79 -1.76 -3.25
N PRO A 111 12.09 -2.08 -3.43
CA PRO A 111 12.75 -3.17 -2.70
C PRO A 111 13.01 -2.86 -1.22
N GLN A 112 13.03 -1.59 -0.83
CA GLN A 112 13.30 -1.20 0.56
C GLN A 112 12.01 -1.09 1.38
N PRO A 113 12.03 -1.47 2.66
CA PRO A 113 10.89 -1.27 3.54
C PRO A 113 10.53 0.21 3.68
N LEU A 114 9.24 0.51 3.63
CA LEU A 114 8.70 1.87 3.74
C LEU A 114 9.00 2.45 5.14
N THR A 115 9.42 3.72 5.17
CA THR A 115 9.69 4.47 6.40
C THR A 115 8.58 5.47 6.72
N TYR A 116 8.59 6.03 7.96
CA TYR A 116 7.73 7.14 8.37
C TYR A 116 7.84 8.33 7.42
N ASP A 117 9.07 8.77 7.16
CA ASP A 117 9.30 9.97 6.34
C ASP A 117 8.89 9.76 4.89
N GLU A 118 9.15 8.60 4.34
CA GLU A 118 8.78 8.30 2.96
C GLU A 118 7.26 8.35 2.76
N ILE A 119 6.48 7.67 3.62
CA ILE A 119 5.03 7.71 3.48
C ILE A 119 4.48 9.12 3.63
N TRP A 120 5.07 9.92 4.51
CA TRP A 120 4.68 11.31 4.66
C TRP A 120 5.00 12.16 3.43
N GLN A 121 6.22 12.06 2.90
CA GLN A 121 6.62 12.77 1.68
C GLN A 121 5.70 12.41 0.50
N ARG A 122 5.39 11.14 0.33
CA ARG A 122 4.46 10.68 -0.70
C ARG A 122 3.04 11.18 -0.45
N THR A 123 2.57 11.15 0.79
CA THR A 123 1.27 11.73 1.15
C THR A 123 1.19 13.21 0.75
N VAL A 124 2.19 14.01 1.11
CA VAL A 124 2.23 15.43 0.75
C VAL A 124 2.19 15.60 -0.77
N ALA A 125 3.05 14.89 -1.49
CA ALA A 125 3.18 15.05 -2.93
C ALA A 125 1.88 14.71 -3.68
N TYR A 126 1.31 13.55 -3.39
CA TYR A 126 0.17 13.02 -4.16
C TYR A 126 -1.19 13.57 -3.68
N ALA A 127 -1.39 13.72 -2.36
CA ALA A 127 -2.61 14.34 -1.86
C ALA A 127 -2.72 15.81 -2.27
N SER A 128 -1.59 16.56 -2.28
CA SER A 128 -1.58 17.93 -2.79
C SER A 128 -1.96 17.99 -4.27
N ALA A 129 -1.50 17.04 -5.08
CA ALA A 129 -1.86 16.97 -6.49
C ALA A 129 -3.37 16.75 -6.70
N VAL A 130 -3.99 15.86 -5.90
CA VAL A 130 -5.44 15.64 -5.90
C VAL A 130 -6.17 16.91 -5.48
N LYS A 131 -5.80 17.50 -4.33
CA LYS A 131 -6.46 18.71 -3.78
C LYS A 131 -6.30 19.92 -4.68
N ALA A 132 -5.17 20.07 -5.34
CA ALA A 132 -4.93 21.15 -6.30
C ALA A 132 -5.80 21.03 -7.56
N GLN A 133 -6.15 19.81 -7.97
CA GLN A 133 -7.00 19.57 -9.12
C GLN A 133 -8.49 19.59 -8.77
N ASP A 134 -8.86 18.97 -7.65
CA ASP A 134 -10.25 18.94 -7.15
C ASP A 134 -10.27 19.22 -5.65
N PRO A 135 -10.42 20.50 -5.25
CA PRO A 135 -10.41 20.88 -3.82
C PRO A 135 -11.53 20.24 -2.99
N ALA A 136 -12.63 19.81 -3.62
CA ALA A 136 -13.73 19.14 -2.95
C ALA A 136 -13.54 17.62 -2.81
N ALA A 137 -12.50 17.06 -3.43
CA ALA A 137 -12.18 15.66 -3.30
C ALA A 137 -11.77 15.30 -1.87
N GLN A 138 -12.15 14.10 -1.44
CA GLN A 138 -11.74 13.52 -0.17
C GLN A 138 -10.60 12.52 -0.37
N VAL A 139 -9.54 12.68 0.39
CA VAL A 139 -8.38 11.81 0.36
C VAL A 139 -8.38 10.90 1.57
N PHE A 140 -8.22 9.61 1.31
CA PHE A 140 -8.17 8.53 2.29
C PHE A 140 -6.72 8.06 2.45
N GLY A 141 -6.22 7.96 3.67
CA GLY A 141 -4.87 7.51 3.92
C GLY A 141 -4.58 7.26 5.41
N PRO A 142 -3.49 6.60 5.69
CA PRO A 142 -2.43 6.07 4.82
C PRO A 142 -2.71 4.69 4.22
N VAL A 143 -3.90 4.12 4.38
CA VAL A 143 -4.35 2.81 3.86
C VAL A 143 -3.43 1.69 4.33
N THR A 144 -3.25 1.58 5.63
CA THR A 144 -2.31 0.63 6.25
C THR A 144 -2.73 -0.81 6.01
N TRP A 145 -1.75 -1.74 6.08
CA TRP A 145 -2.00 -3.18 5.92
C TRP A 145 -2.69 -3.80 7.14
N GLY A 146 -2.28 -3.43 8.37
CA GLY A 146 -2.82 -4.11 9.53
C GLY A 146 -2.35 -3.57 10.87
N TYR A 147 -2.47 -4.41 11.91
CA TYR A 147 -2.25 -4.02 13.30
C TYR A 147 -0.87 -3.43 13.56
N CYS A 148 0.18 -3.99 12.95
CA CYS A 148 1.55 -3.53 13.12
C CYS A 148 1.75 -2.07 12.72
N ASP A 149 1.07 -1.67 11.67
CA ASP A 149 1.22 -0.32 11.09
C ASP A 149 0.58 0.76 11.96
N LEU A 150 -0.17 0.38 12.98
CA LEU A 150 -0.63 1.33 13.99
C LEU A 150 0.54 1.88 14.81
N PHE A 151 1.61 1.10 14.98
CA PHE A 151 2.72 1.36 15.88
C PHE A 151 4.03 1.70 15.18
N GLY A 152 4.36 1.06 14.07
CA GLY A 152 5.60 1.20 13.33
C GLY A 152 5.39 1.24 11.82
N SER A 153 6.44 1.57 11.09
CA SER A 153 6.50 1.43 9.63
C SER A 153 6.96 0.03 9.24
N ALA A 154 6.97 -0.26 7.94
CA ALA A 154 7.55 -1.50 7.42
C ALA A 154 9.03 -1.66 7.82
N ALA A 155 9.78 -0.56 7.87
CA ALA A 155 11.18 -0.55 8.29
C ALA A 155 11.37 -0.89 9.77
N ASP A 156 10.36 -0.69 10.62
CA ASP A 156 10.38 -1.05 12.05
C ASP A 156 9.94 -2.49 12.30
N ASN A 157 9.47 -3.17 11.27
CA ASN A 157 9.14 -4.60 11.35
C ASN A 157 8.13 -4.95 12.47
N CYS A 158 7.11 -4.09 12.68
CA CYS A 158 6.05 -4.29 13.67
C CYS A 158 6.49 -4.19 15.15
N VAL A 159 7.72 -3.83 15.39
CA VAL A 159 8.30 -3.67 16.73
C VAL A 159 8.86 -2.27 16.93
N ASP A 160 9.38 -2.00 18.10
CA ASP A 160 10.12 -0.76 18.33
C ASP A 160 11.41 -0.79 17.49
N GLY A 161 11.49 0.06 16.49
CA GLY A 161 12.59 0.15 15.55
C GLY A 161 13.13 1.56 15.44
N SER A 162 14.22 1.71 14.67
CA SER A 162 14.93 2.98 14.50
C SER A 162 14.07 4.08 13.87
N GLY A 163 13.08 3.72 13.06
CA GLY A 163 12.13 4.67 12.50
C GLY A 163 11.27 5.31 13.59
N ARG A 164 10.70 4.51 14.46
CA ARG A 164 9.93 4.99 15.59
C ARG A 164 10.79 5.79 16.59
N GLU A 165 12.00 5.32 16.88
CA GLU A 165 12.95 6.04 17.75
C GLU A 165 13.29 7.42 17.19
N ALA A 166 13.55 7.54 15.88
CA ALA A 166 13.82 8.80 15.21
C ALA A 166 12.64 9.79 15.26
N HIS A 167 11.43 9.30 15.54
CA HIS A 167 10.21 10.08 15.63
C HIS A 167 9.67 10.18 17.07
N GLU A 168 10.54 10.36 18.04
CA GLU A 168 10.22 10.54 19.46
C GLU A 168 9.43 9.35 20.05
N CYS A 169 9.71 8.15 19.61
CA CYS A 169 9.00 6.92 19.99
C CYS A 169 7.46 6.96 19.75
N LYS A 170 7.00 7.87 18.90
CA LYS A 170 5.57 7.98 18.57
C LYS A 170 5.11 6.79 17.73
N PRO A 171 3.98 6.15 18.06
CA PRO A 171 3.34 5.21 17.16
C PRO A 171 3.06 5.83 15.78
N PHE A 172 3.21 5.06 14.70
CA PHE A 172 3.14 5.56 13.34
C PHE A 172 1.85 6.35 13.07
N VAL A 173 0.67 5.79 13.34
CA VAL A 173 -0.60 6.48 13.07
C VAL A 173 -0.71 7.78 13.86
N LYS A 174 -0.28 7.80 15.12
CA LYS A 174 -0.28 9.01 15.94
C LYS A 174 0.63 10.09 15.36
N TRP A 175 1.83 9.71 14.94
CA TRP A 175 2.77 10.62 14.29
C TRP A 175 2.22 11.13 12.96
N TYR A 176 1.70 10.24 12.11
CA TYR A 176 1.12 10.58 10.81
C TYR A 176 -0.01 11.60 10.93
N LEU A 177 -0.95 11.38 11.84
CA LEU A 177 -2.04 12.32 12.10
C LEU A 177 -1.52 13.68 12.61
N GLY A 178 -0.48 13.66 13.45
CA GLY A 178 0.21 14.87 13.86
C GLY A 178 0.74 15.68 12.67
N LYS A 179 1.38 14.97 11.71
CA LYS A 179 1.88 15.59 10.47
C LYS A 179 0.76 16.17 9.59
N VAL A 180 -0.36 15.47 9.49
CA VAL A 180 -1.55 15.97 8.76
C VAL A 180 -2.07 17.26 9.40
N CYS A 181 -2.17 17.31 10.73
CA CYS A 181 -2.61 18.48 11.46
C CYS A 181 -1.60 19.67 11.31
N GLU A 182 -0.31 19.40 11.44
CA GLU A 182 0.76 20.39 11.25
C GLU A 182 0.70 21.00 9.84
N TYR A 183 0.58 20.15 8.83
CA TYR A 183 0.48 20.60 7.43
C TYR A 183 -0.75 21.49 7.21
N GLN A 184 -1.91 21.08 7.72
CA GLN A 184 -3.14 21.87 7.60
C GLN A 184 -3.00 23.24 8.30
N ALA A 185 -2.38 23.29 9.48
CA ALA A 185 -2.18 24.52 10.21
C ALA A 185 -1.23 25.50 9.47
N GLN A 186 -0.21 24.96 8.81
CA GLN A 186 0.80 25.74 8.09
C GLN A 186 0.33 26.19 6.70
N ASN A 187 -0.45 25.36 6.00
CA ASN A 187 -0.77 25.56 4.58
C ASN A 187 -2.26 25.84 4.33
N GLY A 188 -3.11 25.74 5.34
CA GLY A 188 -4.57 25.93 5.20
C GLY A 188 -5.29 24.82 4.41
N VAL A 189 -4.58 23.74 4.06
CA VAL A 189 -5.12 22.63 3.24
C VAL A 189 -5.09 21.34 4.04
N ARG A 190 -6.23 20.68 4.16
CA ARG A 190 -6.30 19.31 4.71
C ARG A 190 -5.93 18.32 3.62
N LEU A 191 -4.77 17.66 3.77
CA LEU A 191 -4.30 16.68 2.80
C LEU A 191 -5.08 15.36 2.88
N VAL A 192 -5.35 14.88 4.08
CA VAL A 192 -6.05 13.60 4.34
C VAL A 192 -7.34 13.92 5.09
N ASP A 193 -8.48 13.55 4.52
CA ASP A 193 -9.80 13.79 5.07
C ASP A 193 -10.29 12.62 5.92
N VAL A 194 -9.90 11.42 5.54
CA VAL A 194 -10.34 10.17 6.16
C VAL A 194 -9.12 9.33 6.52
N LEU A 195 -9.03 8.96 7.80
CA LEU A 195 -8.06 7.96 8.24
C LEU A 195 -8.54 6.60 7.75
N ASP A 196 -7.76 6.00 6.85
CA ASP A 196 -8.04 4.69 6.27
C ASP A 196 -7.02 3.67 6.80
N LEU A 197 -7.52 2.71 7.53
CA LEU A 197 -6.72 1.67 8.18
C LEU A 197 -7.33 0.32 7.88
N HIS A 198 -6.51 -0.62 7.45
CA HIS A 198 -6.92 -2.01 7.37
C HIS A 198 -6.71 -2.68 8.73
N TYR A 199 -7.68 -3.45 9.12
CA TYR A 199 -7.60 -4.24 10.34
C TYR A 199 -8.06 -5.67 10.06
N TYR A 200 -7.12 -6.59 10.15
CA TYR A 200 -7.38 -8.01 10.07
C TYR A 200 -7.19 -8.61 11.47
N PRO A 201 -8.25 -9.06 12.13
CA PRO A 201 -8.12 -9.76 13.39
C PRO A 201 -7.21 -10.97 13.21
N GLN A 202 -6.03 -10.93 13.82
CA GLN A 202 -5.02 -11.98 13.71
C GLN A 202 -4.70 -12.52 15.09
N GLY A 203 -4.33 -13.79 15.15
CA GLY A 203 -3.93 -14.45 16.36
C GLY A 203 -4.46 -15.87 16.46
N GLN A 204 -3.84 -16.66 17.33
CA GLN A 204 -4.23 -18.05 17.50
C GLN A 204 -5.72 -18.16 17.89
N GLY A 205 -6.49 -18.84 17.05
CA GLY A 205 -7.92 -19.04 17.26
C GLY A 205 -8.80 -17.82 16.95
N VAL A 206 -8.29 -16.82 16.23
CA VAL A 206 -9.07 -15.68 15.70
C VAL A 206 -9.23 -15.80 14.19
N VAL A 207 -8.12 -15.91 13.47
CA VAL A 207 -8.08 -16.25 12.05
C VAL A 207 -7.12 -17.40 11.88
N ASP A 208 -7.60 -18.52 11.39
CA ASP A 208 -6.80 -19.65 10.99
C ASP A 208 -7.25 -20.06 9.59
N PHE A 209 -6.33 -20.03 8.62
CA PHE A 209 -6.62 -20.42 7.25
C PHE A 209 -6.97 -21.90 7.13
N SER A 210 -6.71 -22.71 8.16
CA SER A 210 -7.13 -24.08 8.29
C SER A 210 -8.53 -24.24 8.89
N ASP A 211 -9.15 -23.16 9.37
CA ASP A 211 -10.52 -23.22 9.89
C ASP A 211 -11.50 -23.64 8.78
N PRO A 212 -12.34 -24.63 9.05
CA PRO A 212 -13.30 -25.06 8.06
C PRO A 212 -14.30 -23.94 7.75
N PRO A 213 -14.63 -23.70 6.47
CA PRO A 213 -15.48 -22.60 6.04
C PRO A 213 -16.97 -22.75 6.41
N ASN A 214 -17.33 -23.76 7.18
CA ASN A 214 -18.70 -24.20 7.42
C ASN A 214 -19.23 -23.98 8.84
N GLY A 215 -18.59 -23.14 9.64
CA GLY A 215 -19.07 -22.76 10.96
C GLY A 215 -18.95 -23.85 12.05
N SER A 216 -18.08 -24.84 11.87
CA SER A 216 -17.76 -25.84 12.92
C SER A 216 -16.79 -25.31 13.98
N GLU A 217 -16.72 -24.00 14.14
CA GLU A 217 -15.86 -23.32 15.08
C GLU A 217 -16.27 -23.61 16.53
N THR A 218 -15.30 -23.76 17.40
CA THR A 218 -15.58 -23.84 18.83
C THR A 218 -16.16 -22.55 19.36
N ALA A 219 -17.01 -22.59 20.38
CA ALA A 219 -17.55 -21.40 21.03
C ALA A 219 -16.46 -20.43 21.51
N THR A 220 -15.29 -20.97 21.86
CA THR A 220 -14.12 -20.16 22.27
C THR A 220 -13.55 -19.35 21.10
N VAL A 221 -13.43 -19.95 19.90
CA VAL A 221 -12.95 -19.26 18.71
C VAL A 221 -13.94 -18.18 18.28
N SER A 222 -15.23 -18.50 18.23
CA SER A 222 -16.28 -17.53 17.94
C SER A 222 -16.28 -16.36 18.91
N ALA A 223 -16.11 -16.61 20.22
CA ALA A 223 -16.04 -15.56 21.22
C ALA A 223 -14.76 -14.69 21.10
N ARG A 224 -13.64 -15.25 20.65
CA ARG A 224 -12.41 -14.48 20.37
C ARG A 224 -12.59 -13.59 19.15
N ARG A 225 -13.20 -14.10 18.08
CA ARG A 225 -13.50 -13.33 16.87
C ARG A 225 -14.42 -12.16 17.16
N LEU A 226 -15.52 -12.36 17.91
CA LEU A 226 -16.43 -11.29 18.32
C LEU A 226 -15.77 -10.21 19.17
N ARG A 227 -14.77 -10.56 19.99
CA ARG A 227 -14.03 -9.57 20.79
C ARG A 227 -12.93 -8.84 20.03
N SER A 228 -12.57 -9.30 18.85
CA SER A 228 -11.55 -8.68 18.00
C SER A 228 -12.14 -7.66 17.02
N LEU A 229 -13.46 -7.59 16.91
CA LEU A 229 -14.19 -6.58 16.14
C LEU A 229 -14.42 -5.32 16.98
#